data_4f46300c2290c8e0bec4ab9a7ca4b144
#
_entry.id   4f46300c2290c8e0bec4ab9a7ca4b144
#
_cell.length_a   1.000
_cell.length_b   1.000
_cell.length_c   1.000
_cell.angle_alpha   90.00
_cell.angle_beta   90.00
_cell.angle_gamma   90.00
#
_symmetry.space_group_name_H-M   'P 1'
#
loop_
_entity.id
_entity.type
_entity.pdbx_description
1 polymer ?
#
loop_
_entity_poly.entity_id
_entity_poly.type
_entity_poly.pdbx_seq_one_letter_code
_entity_poly.pdbx_strand_id
1 'polypeptide(L)'
;HKHNAMIYHYLKIAFRNLIKYKTQSIVSIVGLAIGFTCFALSVLWIRYEMTYDDFHEGSERIYLAGNKFALQGDGFSYLSSSLLADYLDKNCPEVEKACHVMAGSEAEPVLYQKTEYQMMQLNVDSSFVSMFNITVLNGDNQLRLGKNQIAITDKAAKRIFGDELPIGKQITLPENDHAEMTIVAVVKSWEGHSIYPFDILLPYPDWEAHWGRQQCHTLFRVYPDTDIKALEQRLAEYKVQQDSHEQTISTPIALLSTCLLYTSPSPRDRQKSR
;
A
#
# COMPACT_ATOMS: atom_id res chain seq x y z
N HIS A 1 -57.13 2.76 10.08
CA HIS A 1 -57.48 4.19 9.95
C HIS A 1 -57.18 5.04 11.20
N LYS A 2 -57.47 4.56 12.42
CA LYS A 2 -57.21 5.32 13.67
C LYS A 2 -55.74 5.57 13.97
N HIS A 3 -54.84 4.65 13.61
CA HIS A 3 -53.40 4.77 13.85
C HIS A 3 -52.75 5.90 13.01
N ASN A 4 -53.14 6.03 11.75
CA ASN A 4 -52.65 7.10 10.86
C ASN A 4 -53.12 8.50 11.30
N ALA A 5 -54.34 8.62 11.82
CA ALA A 5 -54.87 9.88 12.33
C ALA A 5 -54.10 10.35 13.59
N MET A 6 -53.68 9.42 14.45
CA MET A 6 -52.91 9.71 15.67
C MET A 6 -51.48 10.17 15.32
N ILE A 7 -50.80 9.51 14.37
CA ILE A 7 -49.46 9.91 13.89
C ILE A 7 -49.50 11.31 13.27
N TYR A 8 -50.53 11.59 12.44
CA TYR A 8 -50.70 12.91 11.84
C TYR A 8 -50.90 14.02 12.89
N HIS A 9 -51.66 13.73 13.94
CA HIS A 9 -51.86 14.67 15.06
C HIS A 9 -50.56 14.99 15.80
N TYR A 10 -49.74 13.98 16.12
CA TYR A 10 -48.44 14.17 16.77
C TYR A 10 -47.44 14.94 15.88
N LEU A 11 -47.39 14.65 14.57
CA LEU A 11 -46.57 15.40 13.63
C LEU A 11 -46.96 16.88 13.55
N LYS A 12 -48.27 17.17 13.54
CA LYS A 12 -48.77 18.55 13.53
C LYS A 12 -48.40 19.32 14.82
N ILE A 13 -48.47 18.67 15.97
CA ILE A 13 -48.05 19.27 17.24
C ILE A 13 -46.56 19.50 17.27
N ALA A 14 -45.76 18.53 16.83
CA ALA A 14 -44.30 18.64 16.75
C ALA A 14 -43.87 19.80 15.85
N PHE A 15 -44.47 19.92 14.66
CA PHE A 15 -44.19 21.02 13.74
C PHE A 15 -44.54 22.39 14.30
N ARG A 16 -45.70 22.50 14.99
CA ARG A 16 -46.10 23.73 15.67
C ARG A 16 -45.15 24.13 16.79
N ASN A 17 -44.61 23.16 17.53
CA ASN A 17 -43.63 23.39 18.58
C ASN A 17 -42.29 23.85 18.01
N LEU A 18 -41.84 23.27 16.89
CA LEU A 18 -40.63 23.70 16.18
C LEU A 18 -40.73 25.17 15.76
N ILE A 19 -41.88 25.62 15.26
CA ILE A 19 -42.10 27.01 14.87
C ILE A 19 -42.25 27.93 16.09
N LYS A 20 -42.83 27.47 17.18
CA LYS A 20 -43.02 28.26 18.41
C LYS A 20 -41.67 28.55 19.10
N TYR A 21 -40.77 27.57 19.15
CA TYR A 21 -39.46 27.67 19.82
C TYR A 21 -38.34 27.76 18.79
N LYS A 22 -38.41 28.75 17.87
CA LYS A 22 -37.51 28.89 16.70
C LYS A 22 -36.05 28.80 17.06
N THR A 23 -35.57 29.55 18.03
CA THR A 23 -34.15 29.61 18.39
C THR A 23 -33.62 28.25 18.85
N GLN A 24 -34.33 27.59 19.76
CA GLN A 24 -33.96 26.28 20.26
C GLN A 24 -33.99 25.21 19.16
N SER A 25 -35.02 25.26 18.30
CA SER A 25 -35.15 24.33 17.16
C SER A 25 -34.02 24.52 16.15
N ILE A 26 -33.65 25.77 15.81
CA ILE A 26 -32.52 26.06 14.90
C ILE A 26 -31.22 25.54 15.49
N VAL A 27 -30.91 25.82 16.75
CA VAL A 27 -29.68 25.34 17.40
C VAL A 27 -29.62 23.82 17.40
N SER A 28 -30.75 23.15 17.73
CA SER A 28 -30.79 21.68 17.72
C SER A 28 -30.62 21.09 16.32
N ILE A 29 -31.27 21.69 15.30
CA ILE A 29 -31.14 21.22 13.91
C ILE A 29 -29.71 21.43 13.40
N VAL A 30 -29.10 22.59 13.67
CA VAL A 30 -27.71 22.89 13.26
C VAL A 30 -26.74 21.95 13.97
N GLY A 31 -26.91 21.74 15.28
CA GLY A 31 -26.06 20.80 16.03
C GLY A 31 -26.18 19.37 15.51
N LEU A 32 -27.40 18.91 15.22
CA LEU A 32 -27.63 17.57 14.66
C LEU A 32 -27.05 17.46 13.25
N ALA A 33 -27.20 18.49 12.40
CA ALA A 33 -26.66 18.51 11.06
C ALA A 33 -25.12 18.44 11.07
N ILE A 34 -24.46 19.21 11.94
CA ILE A 34 -23.00 19.16 12.11
C ILE A 34 -22.56 17.77 12.58
N GLY A 35 -23.22 17.24 13.61
CA GLY A 35 -22.90 15.91 14.15
C GLY A 35 -23.06 14.81 13.11
N PHE A 36 -24.15 14.83 12.34
CA PHE A 36 -24.36 13.87 11.26
C PHE A 36 -23.34 14.02 10.13
N THR A 37 -22.97 15.24 9.76
CA THR A 37 -21.95 15.50 8.74
C THR A 37 -20.60 14.96 9.19
N CYS A 38 -20.16 15.24 10.41
CA CYS A 38 -18.92 14.70 10.95
C CYS A 38 -18.93 13.17 10.99
N PHE A 39 -20.02 12.56 11.41
CA PHE A 39 -20.19 11.11 11.42
C PHE A 39 -20.10 10.52 9.99
N ALA A 40 -20.85 11.09 9.04
CA ALA A 40 -20.84 10.64 7.65
C ALA A 40 -19.44 10.74 7.02
N LEU A 41 -18.75 11.86 7.23
CA LEU A 41 -17.37 12.04 6.76
C LEU A 41 -16.41 11.02 7.39
N SER A 42 -16.55 10.74 8.68
CA SER A 42 -15.73 9.73 9.37
C SER A 42 -15.97 8.33 8.80
N VAL A 43 -17.23 7.96 8.55
CA VAL A 43 -17.57 6.65 7.95
C VAL A 43 -17.03 6.55 6.51
N LEU A 44 -17.16 7.62 5.71
CA LEU A 44 -16.63 7.66 4.35
C LEU A 44 -15.10 7.56 4.36
N TRP A 45 -14.43 8.24 5.29
CA TRP A 45 -12.98 8.16 5.45
C TRP A 45 -12.53 6.74 5.81
N ILE A 46 -13.16 6.11 6.81
CA ILE A 46 -12.86 4.73 7.21
C ILE A 46 -13.06 3.78 6.04
N ARG A 47 -14.17 3.90 5.30
CA ARG A 47 -14.41 3.08 4.10
C ARG A 47 -13.34 3.27 3.04
N TYR A 48 -12.92 4.51 2.80
CA TYR A 48 -11.85 4.83 1.86
C TYR A 48 -10.53 4.17 2.28
N GLU A 49 -10.15 4.29 3.55
CA GLU A 49 -8.93 3.65 4.09
C GLU A 49 -8.99 2.12 4.01
N MET A 50 -10.16 1.50 4.18
CA MET A 50 -10.32 0.05 4.10
C MET A 50 -10.39 -0.53 2.68
N THR A 51 -10.39 0.31 1.64
CA THR A 51 -10.42 -0.13 0.23
C THR A 51 -9.05 -0.10 -0.45
N TYR A 52 -7.99 0.17 0.32
CA TYR A 52 -6.64 0.09 -0.23
C TYR A 52 -6.28 -1.35 -0.60
N ASP A 53 -5.75 -1.51 -1.80
CA ASP A 53 -5.30 -2.79 -2.36
C ASP A 53 -6.37 -3.90 -2.48
N ASP A 54 -7.66 -3.58 -2.23
CA ASP A 54 -8.78 -4.52 -2.33
C ASP A 54 -9.02 -5.04 -3.76
N PHE A 55 -8.53 -4.34 -4.76
CA PHE A 55 -8.68 -4.71 -6.17
C PHE A 55 -7.73 -5.84 -6.62
N HIS A 56 -6.79 -6.24 -5.77
CA HIS A 56 -5.90 -7.37 -6.04
C HIS A 56 -6.59 -8.70 -5.73
N GLU A 57 -6.46 -9.66 -6.62
CA GLU A 57 -6.99 -11.01 -6.40
C GLU A 57 -6.32 -11.65 -5.17
N GLY A 58 -7.13 -12.05 -4.20
CA GLY A 58 -6.65 -12.62 -2.94
C GLY A 58 -6.04 -11.61 -1.97
N SER A 59 -6.40 -10.32 -2.08
CA SER A 59 -5.93 -9.24 -1.19
C SER A 59 -6.19 -9.54 0.29
N GLU A 60 -7.29 -10.25 0.60
CA GLU A 60 -7.64 -10.70 1.95
C GLU A 60 -6.65 -11.73 2.54
N ARG A 61 -5.73 -12.25 1.73
CA ARG A 61 -4.71 -13.23 2.11
C ARG A 61 -3.28 -12.69 1.97
N ILE A 62 -3.12 -11.41 1.64
CA ILE A 62 -1.81 -10.75 1.51
C ILE A 62 -1.48 -10.03 2.80
N TYR A 63 -0.32 -10.36 3.34
CA TYR A 63 0.21 -9.81 4.59
C TYR A 63 1.52 -9.07 4.35
N LEU A 64 1.73 -8.03 5.13
CA LEU A 64 2.99 -7.30 5.24
C LEU A 64 3.73 -7.79 6.48
N ALA A 65 4.96 -8.22 6.30
CA ALA A 65 5.85 -8.60 7.37
C ALA A 65 6.64 -7.39 7.85
N GLY A 66 6.67 -7.19 9.16
CA GLY A 66 7.42 -6.09 9.78
C GLY A 66 8.57 -6.58 10.64
N ASN A 67 9.16 -5.67 11.39
CA ASN A 67 10.20 -5.98 12.37
C ASN A 67 9.95 -5.20 13.66
N LYS A 68 10.17 -5.84 14.80
CA LYS A 68 10.19 -5.19 16.11
C LYS A 68 11.61 -4.76 16.45
N PHE A 69 11.81 -3.46 16.60
CA PHE A 69 13.08 -2.93 17.09
C PHE A 69 13.07 -2.85 18.62
N ALA A 70 13.94 -3.59 19.25
CA ALA A 70 14.14 -3.53 20.70
C ALA A 70 14.59 -2.15 21.20
N LEU A 71 15.10 -1.28 20.33
CA LEU A 71 15.67 0.03 20.67
C LEU A 71 14.68 1.21 20.60
N GLN A 72 13.48 1.03 20.03
CA GLN A 72 12.49 2.10 19.85
C GLN A 72 11.20 1.94 20.67
N GLY A 73 11.22 1.13 21.72
CA GLY A 73 10.01 0.84 22.50
C GLY A 73 9.04 -0.06 21.74
N ASP A 74 7.71 0.12 21.92
CA ASP A 74 6.68 -0.67 21.21
C ASP A 74 6.54 -0.31 19.72
N GLY A 75 7.58 0.27 19.09
CA GLY A 75 7.59 0.67 17.70
C GLY A 75 7.60 -0.54 16.76
N PHE A 76 6.67 -0.52 15.81
CA PHE A 76 6.57 -1.46 14.71
C PHE A 76 7.13 -0.81 13.46
N SER A 77 8.05 -1.49 12.75
CA SER A 77 8.55 -1.07 11.45
C SER A 77 8.15 -2.08 10.40
N TYR A 78 7.64 -1.62 9.27
CA TYR A 78 7.35 -2.47 8.11
C TYR A 78 8.57 -2.76 7.24
N LEU A 79 9.71 -2.14 7.55
CA LEU A 79 10.97 -2.48 6.88
C LEU A 79 11.49 -3.82 7.39
N SER A 80 11.89 -4.65 6.48
CA SER A 80 12.39 -6.00 6.73
C SER A 80 13.70 -6.28 5.99
N SER A 81 14.33 -7.38 6.33
CA SER A 81 15.50 -7.89 5.63
C SER A 81 15.13 -8.42 4.25
N SER A 82 16.00 -8.24 3.28
CA SER A 82 15.90 -8.87 1.95
C SER A 82 15.98 -10.41 1.97
N LEU A 83 16.31 -11.02 3.10
CA LEU A 83 16.32 -12.48 3.29
C LEU A 83 14.95 -13.01 3.76
N LEU A 84 14.03 -12.13 4.17
CA LEU A 84 12.80 -12.57 4.83
C LEU A 84 11.82 -13.25 3.86
N ALA A 85 11.66 -12.78 2.63
CA ALA A 85 10.78 -13.45 1.67
C ALA A 85 11.25 -14.86 1.35
N ASP A 86 12.54 -15.04 1.11
CA ASP A 86 13.15 -16.35 0.91
C ASP A 86 12.99 -17.28 2.12
N TYR A 87 13.10 -16.72 3.32
CA TYR A 87 12.87 -17.47 4.55
C TYR A 87 11.42 -17.93 4.66
N LEU A 88 10.46 -17.06 4.38
CA LEU A 88 9.03 -17.39 4.43
C LEU A 88 8.69 -18.48 3.40
N ASP A 89 9.14 -18.36 2.17
CA ASP A 89 8.90 -19.34 1.11
C ASP A 89 9.49 -20.73 1.46
N LYS A 90 10.64 -20.77 2.15
CA LYS A 90 11.32 -22.04 2.47
C LYS A 90 10.84 -22.70 3.77
N ASN A 91 10.46 -21.89 4.77
CA ASN A 91 10.24 -22.37 6.13
C ASN A 91 8.77 -22.29 6.60
N CYS A 92 7.91 -21.63 5.84
CA CYS A 92 6.50 -21.45 6.18
C CYS A 92 5.61 -22.11 5.12
N PRO A 93 5.22 -23.36 5.28
CA PRO A 93 4.40 -24.08 4.29
C PRO A 93 3.02 -23.47 4.08
N GLU A 94 2.57 -22.58 4.96
CA GLU A 94 1.34 -21.80 4.83
C GLU A 94 1.47 -20.67 3.83
N VAL A 95 2.70 -20.26 3.51
CA VAL A 95 2.98 -19.18 2.56
C VAL A 95 2.90 -19.73 1.13
N GLU A 96 2.00 -19.20 0.35
CA GLU A 96 1.85 -19.51 -1.07
C GLU A 96 2.97 -18.87 -1.89
N LYS A 97 3.28 -17.62 -1.58
CA LYS A 97 4.34 -16.83 -2.21
C LYS A 97 4.74 -15.63 -1.37
N ALA A 98 6.01 -15.29 -1.38
CA ALA A 98 6.53 -14.06 -0.79
C ALA A 98 7.31 -13.24 -1.83
N CYS A 99 7.38 -11.93 -1.63
CA CYS A 99 8.08 -10.99 -2.50
C CYS A 99 8.68 -9.81 -1.73
N HIS A 100 9.65 -9.18 -2.35
CA HIS A 100 10.26 -7.95 -1.85
C HIS A 100 9.81 -6.75 -2.66
N VAL A 101 9.58 -5.64 -1.95
CA VAL A 101 9.22 -4.36 -2.54
C VAL A 101 10.03 -3.25 -1.89
N MET A 102 10.59 -2.35 -2.71
CA MET A 102 11.12 -1.08 -2.23
C MET A 102 10.33 0.04 -2.88
N ALA A 103 9.62 0.78 -2.05
CA ALA A 103 8.83 1.93 -2.47
C ALA A 103 9.48 3.22 -1.96
N GLY A 104 9.60 4.20 -2.82
CA GLY A 104 9.87 5.58 -2.41
C GLY A 104 8.65 6.18 -1.73
N SER A 105 8.87 7.11 -0.80
CA SER A 105 7.78 7.86 -0.14
C SER A 105 7.21 8.97 -1.03
N GLU A 106 7.94 9.38 -2.04
CA GLU A 106 7.64 10.50 -2.93
C GLU A 106 7.98 10.15 -4.38
N ALA A 107 7.41 10.93 -5.31
CA ALA A 107 7.77 10.80 -6.71
C ALA A 107 9.20 11.33 -6.94
N GLU A 108 9.98 10.59 -7.71
CA GLU A 108 11.36 10.90 -8.02
C GLU A 108 11.50 11.43 -9.44
N PRO A 109 12.53 12.25 -9.71
CA PRO A 109 12.76 12.82 -11.05
C PRO A 109 13.16 11.73 -12.04
N VAL A 110 12.60 11.81 -13.24
CA VAL A 110 12.93 10.99 -14.41
C VAL A 110 13.17 11.91 -15.59
N LEU A 111 14.27 11.76 -16.28
CA LEU A 111 14.61 12.56 -17.44
C LEU A 111 14.36 11.79 -18.74
N TYR A 112 13.59 12.40 -19.63
CA TYR A 112 13.51 11.98 -21.03
C TYR A 112 13.87 13.14 -21.95
N GLN A 113 14.88 12.96 -22.76
CA GLN A 113 15.50 14.01 -23.56
C GLN A 113 15.99 15.17 -22.66
N LYS A 114 15.30 16.31 -22.59
CA LYS A 114 15.65 17.45 -21.74
C LYS A 114 14.53 17.81 -20.75
N THR A 115 13.51 16.98 -20.68
CA THR A 115 12.33 17.22 -19.85
C THR A 115 12.37 16.31 -18.63
N GLU A 116 12.13 16.91 -17.48
CA GLU A 116 12.01 16.20 -16.19
C GLU A 116 10.55 15.90 -15.89
N TYR A 117 10.31 14.69 -15.41
CA TYR A 117 9.01 14.20 -14.98
C TYR A 117 9.12 13.64 -13.57
N GLN A 118 8.19 13.96 -12.69
CA GLN A 118 8.09 13.36 -11.36
C GLN A 118 7.28 12.07 -11.47
N MET A 119 7.86 10.94 -11.08
CA MET A 119 7.32 9.59 -11.25
C MET A 119 7.47 8.77 -9.97
N MET A 120 6.41 8.05 -9.61
CA MET A 120 6.49 7.04 -8.54
C MET A 120 7.27 5.83 -9.02
N GLN A 121 8.33 5.49 -8.32
CA GLN A 121 9.21 4.36 -8.63
C GLN A 121 9.00 3.23 -7.62
N LEU A 122 8.92 1.99 -8.12
CA LEU A 122 8.76 0.81 -7.30
C LEU A 122 9.75 -0.26 -7.74
N ASN A 123 10.69 -0.63 -6.87
CA ASN A 123 11.60 -1.74 -7.11
C ASN A 123 10.94 -3.04 -6.64
N VAL A 124 10.88 -4.02 -7.54
CA VAL A 124 10.16 -5.27 -7.33
C VAL A 124 10.94 -6.47 -7.82
N ASP A 125 10.74 -7.61 -7.18
CA ASP A 125 11.21 -8.89 -7.66
C ASP A 125 10.18 -9.57 -8.60
N SER A 126 10.55 -10.68 -9.21
CA SER A 126 9.67 -11.43 -10.10
C SER A 126 8.44 -12.03 -9.37
N SER A 127 8.55 -12.24 -8.06
CA SER A 127 7.47 -12.76 -7.23
C SER A 127 6.35 -11.73 -7.07
N PHE A 128 6.71 -10.46 -6.92
CA PHE A 128 5.74 -9.35 -6.87
C PHE A 128 4.86 -9.32 -8.12
N VAL A 129 5.48 -9.36 -9.30
CA VAL A 129 4.76 -9.31 -10.59
C VAL A 129 3.69 -10.40 -10.68
N SER A 130 4.02 -11.62 -10.26
CA SER A 130 3.08 -12.74 -10.28
C SER A 130 2.04 -12.69 -9.16
N MET A 131 2.40 -12.17 -7.97
CA MET A 131 1.50 -12.10 -6.83
C MET A 131 0.42 -11.01 -7.01
N PHE A 132 0.77 -9.89 -7.62
CA PHE A 132 -0.13 -8.76 -7.85
C PHE A 132 -0.77 -8.75 -9.26
N ASN A 133 -0.63 -9.81 -10.05
CA ASN A 133 -1.26 -9.97 -11.36
C ASN A 133 -1.05 -8.75 -12.28
N ILE A 134 0.20 -8.27 -12.40
CA ILE A 134 0.54 -7.13 -13.24
C ILE A 134 0.18 -7.46 -14.70
N THR A 135 -0.71 -6.68 -15.30
CA THR A 135 -1.14 -6.88 -16.69
C THR A 135 -0.20 -6.16 -17.64
N VAL A 136 0.50 -6.90 -18.47
CA VAL A 136 1.35 -6.35 -19.53
C VAL A 136 0.50 -6.03 -20.75
N LEU A 137 0.57 -4.79 -21.23
CA LEU A 137 -0.11 -4.32 -22.43
C LEU A 137 0.77 -4.44 -23.67
N ASN A 138 2.07 -4.18 -23.53
CA ASN A 138 3.07 -4.28 -24.59
C ASN A 138 4.42 -4.71 -24.01
N GLY A 139 5.18 -5.50 -24.74
CA GLY A 139 6.54 -5.93 -24.38
C GLY A 139 6.60 -7.35 -23.81
N ASP A 140 7.56 -7.60 -22.92
CA ASP A 140 7.78 -8.91 -22.31
C ASP A 140 6.69 -9.26 -21.29
N ASN A 141 5.84 -10.22 -21.63
CA ASN A 141 4.74 -10.70 -20.78
C ASN A 141 5.21 -11.32 -19.45
N GLN A 142 6.46 -11.73 -19.35
CA GLN A 142 7.00 -12.31 -18.11
C GLN A 142 7.58 -11.26 -17.17
N LEU A 143 7.69 -10.00 -17.63
CA LEU A 143 8.25 -8.87 -16.85
C LEU A 143 9.54 -9.24 -16.10
N ARG A 144 10.44 -9.96 -16.77
CA ARG A 144 11.77 -10.23 -16.25
C ARG A 144 12.65 -9.02 -16.47
N LEU A 145 12.65 -8.12 -15.51
CA LEU A 145 13.44 -6.90 -15.60
C LEU A 145 14.91 -7.19 -15.34
N GLY A 146 15.76 -6.97 -16.34
CA GLY A 146 17.21 -6.96 -16.18
C GLY A 146 17.68 -5.67 -15.47
N LYS A 147 18.94 -5.63 -15.09
CA LYS A 147 19.54 -4.55 -14.27
C LYS A 147 19.27 -3.14 -14.80
N ASN A 148 19.24 -2.94 -16.12
CA ASN A 148 18.99 -1.65 -16.76
C ASN A 148 17.68 -1.63 -17.55
N GLN A 149 16.71 -2.42 -17.12
CA GLN A 149 15.40 -2.55 -17.78
C GLN A 149 14.30 -2.16 -16.83
N ILE A 150 13.26 -1.52 -17.37
CA ILE A 150 12.12 -1.07 -16.62
C ILE A 150 10.81 -1.38 -17.35
N ALA A 151 9.74 -1.47 -16.57
CA ALA A 151 8.39 -1.37 -17.10
C ALA A 151 7.78 -0.03 -16.70
N ILE A 152 6.94 0.52 -17.56
CA ILE A 152 6.26 1.79 -17.35
C ILE A 152 4.75 1.59 -17.45
N THR A 153 3.97 2.32 -16.65
CA THR A 153 2.51 2.26 -16.79
C THR A 153 2.04 2.96 -18.07
N ASP A 154 0.87 2.56 -18.56
CA ASP A 154 0.23 3.17 -19.73
C ASP A 154 -0.01 4.67 -19.53
N LYS A 155 -0.41 5.11 -18.32
CA LYS A 155 -0.59 6.52 -17.98
C LYS A 155 0.73 7.29 -18.01
N ALA A 156 1.79 6.73 -17.43
CA ALA A 156 3.10 7.35 -17.44
C ALA A 156 3.71 7.36 -18.85
N ALA A 157 3.55 6.27 -19.62
CA ALA A 157 3.96 6.21 -21.03
C ALA A 157 3.29 7.32 -21.85
N LYS A 158 1.99 7.50 -21.70
CA LYS A 158 1.25 8.57 -22.39
C LYS A 158 1.72 9.96 -21.97
N ARG A 159 2.07 10.17 -20.70
CA ARG A 159 2.57 11.45 -20.17
C ARG A 159 3.92 11.84 -20.75
N ILE A 160 4.82 10.85 -20.95
CA ILE A 160 6.19 11.12 -21.45
C ILE A 160 6.25 11.10 -22.98
N PHE A 161 5.59 10.13 -23.62
CA PHE A 161 5.76 9.80 -25.04
C PHE A 161 4.54 10.17 -25.91
N GLY A 162 3.42 10.56 -25.29
CA GLY A 162 2.17 10.78 -26.02
C GLY A 162 1.65 9.50 -26.66
N ASP A 163 1.50 9.50 -27.97
CA ASP A 163 1.04 8.34 -28.76
C ASP A 163 2.19 7.48 -29.32
N GLU A 164 3.43 7.85 -29.05
CA GLU A 164 4.58 7.08 -29.49
C GLU A 164 4.80 5.83 -28.65
N LEU A 165 5.23 4.74 -29.31
CA LEU A 165 5.56 3.50 -28.62
C LEU A 165 6.81 3.68 -27.75
N PRO A 166 6.73 3.44 -26.41
CA PRO A 166 7.86 3.66 -25.50
C PRO A 166 8.88 2.52 -25.48
N ILE A 167 8.54 1.33 -25.98
CA ILE A 167 9.41 0.14 -25.95
C ILE A 167 10.73 0.41 -26.67
N GLY A 168 11.83 0.08 -26.00
CA GLY A 168 13.20 0.29 -26.50
C GLY A 168 13.73 1.71 -26.31
N LYS A 169 12.91 2.67 -25.89
CA LYS A 169 13.39 4.00 -25.53
C LYS A 169 14.10 3.99 -24.18
N GLN A 170 14.99 4.94 -23.99
CA GLN A 170 15.74 5.11 -22.75
C GLN A 170 15.28 6.35 -22.00
N ILE A 171 15.25 6.22 -20.70
CA ILE A 171 15.05 7.32 -19.74
C ILE A 171 16.20 7.31 -18.75
N THR A 172 16.51 8.46 -18.16
CA THR A 172 17.57 8.59 -17.16
C THR A 172 16.95 8.78 -15.78
N LEU A 173 17.48 8.10 -14.78
CA LEU A 173 17.11 8.22 -13.37
C LEU A 173 18.20 9.01 -12.63
N PRO A 174 18.03 10.32 -12.38
CA PRO A 174 19.07 11.17 -11.78
C PRO A 174 19.46 10.73 -10.37
N GLU A 175 18.50 10.30 -9.57
CA GLU A 175 18.72 9.84 -8.18
C GLU A 175 19.44 8.47 -8.11
N ASN A 176 19.44 7.72 -9.19
CA ASN A 176 20.14 6.44 -9.31
C ASN A 176 21.41 6.56 -10.15
N ASP A 177 22.31 7.43 -9.73
CA ASP A 177 23.63 7.65 -10.35
C ASP A 177 23.56 7.97 -11.86
N HIS A 178 22.50 8.66 -12.28
CA HIS A 178 22.15 8.97 -13.67
C HIS A 178 22.05 7.70 -14.56
N ALA A 179 21.55 6.61 -13.98
CA ALA A 179 21.39 5.36 -14.72
C ALA A 179 20.45 5.52 -15.91
N GLU A 180 20.91 5.04 -17.06
CA GLU A 180 20.09 4.92 -18.27
C GLU A 180 19.31 3.60 -18.23
N MET A 181 17.99 3.70 -18.26
CA MET A 181 17.07 2.58 -18.16
C MET A 181 16.29 2.41 -19.45
N THR A 182 16.28 1.18 -19.99
CA THR A 182 15.56 0.85 -21.22
C THR A 182 14.15 0.35 -20.88
N ILE A 183 13.15 0.91 -21.51
CA ILE A 183 11.75 0.49 -21.35
C ILE A 183 11.52 -0.80 -22.14
N VAL A 184 11.21 -1.90 -21.45
CA VAL A 184 11.00 -3.23 -22.07
C VAL A 184 9.52 -3.67 -22.03
N ALA A 185 8.70 -3.02 -21.19
CA ALA A 185 7.28 -3.33 -21.11
C ALA A 185 6.45 -2.09 -20.77
N VAL A 186 5.21 -2.10 -21.25
CA VAL A 186 4.13 -1.22 -20.80
C VAL A 186 3.12 -2.05 -20.05
N VAL A 187 2.81 -1.64 -18.82
CA VAL A 187 1.86 -2.32 -17.95
C VAL A 187 0.62 -1.47 -17.73
N LYS A 188 -0.51 -2.12 -17.44
CA LYS A 188 -1.76 -1.42 -17.12
C LYS A 188 -1.60 -0.73 -15.75
N SER A 189 -1.93 0.56 -15.70
CA SER A 189 -2.02 1.30 -14.43
C SER A 189 -3.09 0.68 -13.54
N TRP A 190 -2.84 0.61 -12.25
CA TRP A 190 -3.88 0.21 -11.31
C TRP A 190 -5.00 1.26 -11.25
N GLU A 191 -6.23 0.78 -11.14
CA GLU A 191 -7.43 1.65 -11.09
C GLU A 191 -7.82 1.99 -9.65
N GLY A 192 -7.38 1.19 -8.68
CA GLY A 192 -7.66 1.34 -7.25
C GLY A 192 -6.58 2.11 -6.50
N HIS A 193 -6.84 2.33 -5.21
CA HIS A 193 -5.86 2.90 -4.29
C HIS A 193 -4.90 1.81 -3.83
N SER A 194 -3.59 2.07 -3.90
CA SER A 194 -2.58 1.15 -3.40
C SER A 194 -1.63 1.87 -2.44
N ILE A 195 -1.11 1.14 -1.46
CA ILE A 195 0.00 1.60 -0.62
C ILE A 195 1.33 1.59 -1.38
N TYR A 196 1.36 0.92 -2.54
CA TYR A 196 2.50 0.86 -3.46
C TYR A 196 2.16 1.46 -4.83
N PRO A 197 1.79 2.75 -4.91
CA PRO A 197 1.53 3.40 -6.19
C PRO A 197 2.82 3.44 -7.01
N PHE A 198 2.71 3.20 -8.32
CA PHE A 198 3.86 3.28 -9.20
C PHE A 198 3.50 3.82 -10.59
N ASP A 199 4.44 4.52 -11.17
CA ASP A 199 4.50 4.89 -12.58
C ASP A 199 5.51 4.02 -13.32
N ILE A 200 6.57 3.59 -12.62
CA ILE A 200 7.68 2.81 -13.16
C ILE A 200 7.98 1.64 -12.22
N LEU A 201 8.14 0.45 -12.79
CA LEU A 201 8.67 -0.73 -12.12
C LEU A 201 10.13 -0.90 -12.45
N LEU A 202 10.95 -1.01 -11.41
CA LEU A 202 12.38 -1.22 -11.46
C LEU A 202 12.72 -2.63 -10.96
N PRO A 203 13.80 -3.25 -11.44
CA PRO A 203 14.27 -4.50 -10.84
C PRO A 203 14.65 -4.26 -9.38
N TYR A 204 14.42 -5.27 -8.55
CA TYR A 204 14.91 -5.26 -7.18
C TYR A 204 16.45 -5.21 -7.19
N PRO A 205 17.08 -4.32 -6.43
CA PRO A 205 18.53 -4.16 -6.46
C PRO A 205 19.25 -5.42 -5.96
N ASP A 206 20.34 -5.77 -6.61
CA ASP A 206 21.20 -6.89 -6.22
C ASP A 206 22.18 -6.42 -5.11
N TRP A 207 21.65 -6.25 -3.91
CA TRP A 207 22.46 -5.92 -2.75
C TRP A 207 22.82 -7.16 -1.95
N GLU A 208 23.95 -7.08 -1.26
CA GLU A 208 24.33 -8.12 -0.31
C GLU A 208 23.24 -8.30 0.75
N ALA A 209 22.65 -9.47 0.75
CA ALA A 209 21.54 -9.81 1.63
C ALA A 209 22.04 -10.05 3.07
N HIS A 210 21.46 -9.35 4.03
CA HIS A 210 21.85 -9.43 5.44
C HIS A 210 20.65 -9.26 6.35
N TRP A 211 20.50 -10.10 7.39
CA TRP A 211 19.38 -10.06 8.32
C TRP A 211 19.29 -8.74 9.11
N GLY A 212 20.42 -8.13 9.41
CA GLY A 212 20.49 -6.85 10.13
C GLY A 212 20.18 -5.62 9.28
N ARG A 213 20.06 -5.77 7.95
CA ARG A 213 19.71 -4.66 7.04
C ARG A 213 18.22 -4.68 6.75
N GLN A 214 17.53 -3.62 7.13
CA GLN A 214 16.10 -3.45 6.91
C GLN A 214 15.90 -2.40 5.83
N GLN A 215 15.70 -2.87 4.60
CA GLN A 215 15.74 -2.03 3.41
C GLN A 215 14.51 -2.15 2.53
N CYS A 216 13.69 -3.17 2.73
CA CYS A 216 12.54 -3.45 1.89
C CYS A 216 11.31 -3.78 2.72
N HIS A 217 10.17 -3.75 2.05
CA HIS A 217 8.96 -4.36 2.55
C HIS A 217 8.91 -5.81 2.06
N THR A 218 8.54 -6.73 2.92
CA THR A 218 8.27 -8.12 2.54
C THR A 218 6.77 -8.34 2.59
N LEU A 219 6.20 -8.66 1.43
CA LEU A 219 4.80 -9.04 1.28
C LEU A 219 4.71 -10.54 1.05
N PHE A 220 3.70 -11.19 1.60
CA PHE A 220 3.47 -12.60 1.36
C PHE A 220 1.98 -12.92 1.31
N ARG A 221 1.62 -13.86 0.46
CA ARG A 221 0.27 -14.41 0.35
C ARG A 221 0.25 -15.79 0.98
N VAL A 222 -0.78 -16.05 1.78
CA VAL A 222 -1.00 -17.36 2.41
C VAL A 222 -2.03 -18.19 1.65
N TYR A 223 -1.96 -19.51 1.78
CA TYR A 223 -2.99 -20.39 1.25
C TYR A 223 -4.36 -20.12 1.92
N PRO A 224 -5.47 -20.42 1.22
CA PRO A 224 -6.79 -20.38 1.84
C PRO A 224 -6.85 -21.22 3.13
N ASP A 225 -7.65 -20.78 4.10
CA ASP A 225 -7.86 -21.46 5.39
C ASP A 225 -6.62 -21.57 6.30
N THR A 226 -5.59 -20.77 6.05
CA THR A 226 -4.40 -20.69 6.92
C THR A 226 -4.76 -20.15 8.30
N ASP A 227 -4.29 -20.84 9.36
CA ASP A 227 -4.35 -20.32 10.74
C ASP A 227 -3.30 -19.21 10.92
N ILE A 228 -3.72 -17.98 10.69
CA ILE A 228 -2.85 -16.78 10.78
C ILE A 228 -2.30 -16.60 12.19
N LYS A 229 -3.07 -16.94 13.25
CA LYS A 229 -2.58 -16.79 14.62
C LYS A 229 -1.45 -17.77 14.93
N ALA A 230 -1.53 -19.00 14.43
CA ALA A 230 -0.45 -19.97 14.58
C ALA A 230 0.81 -19.53 13.81
N LEU A 231 0.65 -18.98 12.61
CA LEU A 231 1.75 -18.41 11.83
C LEU A 231 2.39 -17.22 12.55
N GLU A 232 1.58 -16.29 13.07
CA GLU A 232 2.03 -15.12 13.82
C GLU A 232 2.82 -15.53 15.08
N GLN A 233 2.34 -16.51 15.84
CA GLN A 233 3.06 -17.03 17.01
C GLN A 233 4.42 -17.62 16.65
N ARG A 234 4.51 -18.34 15.53
CA ARG A 234 5.79 -18.90 15.05
C ARG A 234 6.76 -17.85 14.57
N LEU A 235 6.26 -16.78 13.93
CA LEU A 235 7.06 -15.65 13.49
C LEU A 235 7.38 -14.64 14.60
N ALA A 236 6.73 -14.74 15.76
CA ALA A 236 7.01 -13.87 16.91
C ALA A 236 8.43 -14.03 17.44
N GLU A 237 9.00 -15.24 17.35
CA GLU A 237 10.40 -15.52 17.71
C GLU A 237 10.90 -16.73 16.91
N TYR A 238 11.92 -16.51 16.08
CA TYR A 238 12.58 -17.59 15.35
C TYR A 238 14.07 -17.29 15.16
N LYS A 239 14.84 -18.33 14.89
CA LYS A 239 16.29 -18.24 14.79
C LYS A 239 16.75 -18.37 13.35
N VAL A 240 17.68 -17.55 12.98
CA VAL A 240 18.34 -17.55 11.68
C VAL A 240 19.85 -17.59 11.84
N GLN A 241 20.53 -18.16 10.87
CA GLN A 241 21.99 -18.14 10.81
C GLN A 241 22.42 -16.93 9.97
N GLN A 242 23.31 -16.12 10.55
CA GLN A 242 23.99 -15.03 9.86
C GLN A 242 25.47 -15.16 10.09
N ASP A 243 26.24 -15.41 9.01
CA ASP A 243 27.66 -15.74 9.08
C ASP A 243 27.94 -16.92 10.00
N SER A 244 28.61 -16.70 11.13
CA SER A 244 28.92 -17.73 12.12
C SER A 244 28.05 -17.65 13.38
N HIS A 245 27.03 -16.78 13.39
CA HIS A 245 26.23 -16.50 14.57
C HIS A 245 24.75 -16.82 14.36
N GLU A 246 24.13 -17.34 15.40
CA GLU A 246 22.67 -17.50 15.47
C GLU A 246 22.05 -16.19 15.96
N GLN A 247 21.08 -15.67 15.20
CA GLN A 247 20.34 -14.45 15.54
C GLN A 247 18.87 -14.78 15.73
N THR A 248 18.26 -14.24 16.79
CA THR A 248 16.82 -14.33 17.01
C THR A 248 16.13 -13.16 16.33
N ILE A 249 15.11 -13.47 15.51
CA ILE A 249 14.29 -12.51 14.76
C ILE A 249 12.86 -12.58 15.27
N SER A 250 12.19 -11.43 15.29
CA SER A 250 10.75 -11.29 15.53
C SER A 250 10.11 -10.56 14.35
N THR A 251 9.17 -11.21 13.70
CA THR A 251 8.50 -10.68 12.51
C THR A 251 7.00 -10.60 12.76
N PRO A 252 6.50 -9.46 13.26
CA PRO A 252 5.07 -9.21 13.31
C PRO A 252 4.51 -9.08 11.89
N ILE A 253 3.26 -9.50 11.73
CA ILE A 253 2.56 -9.47 10.44
C ILE A 253 1.28 -8.64 10.54
N ALA A 254 0.90 -8.00 9.45
CA ALA A 254 -0.34 -7.26 9.35
C ALA A 254 -0.98 -7.48 7.97
N LEU A 255 -2.31 -7.58 7.93
CA LEU A 255 -3.03 -7.69 6.66
C LEU A 255 -2.80 -6.43 5.82
N LEU A 256 -2.51 -6.57 4.53
CA LEU A 256 -2.11 -5.48 3.65
C LEU A 256 -3.15 -4.34 3.65
N SER A 257 -4.43 -4.67 3.50
CA SER A 257 -5.52 -3.68 3.48
C SER A 257 -5.70 -2.89 4.79
N THR A 258 -5.09 -3.34 5.90
CA THR A 258 -5.14 -2.66 7.22
C THR A 258 -3.87 -1.88 7.54
N CYS A 259 -2.82 -2.00 6.75
CA CYS A 259 -1.52 -1.40 7.05
C CYS A 259 -1.52 0.12 7.11
N LEU A 260 -2.35 0.80 6.33
CA LEU A 260 -2.45 2.27 6.35
C LEU A 260 -2.95 2.84 7.68
N LEU A 261 -3.79 2.11 8.40
CA LEU A 261 -4.25 2.53 9.73
C LEU A 261 -3.08 2.69 10.73
N TYR A 262 -1.97 1.97 10.49
CA TYR A 262 -0.77 1.99 11.35
C TYR A 262 0.36 2.85 10.79
N THR A 263 0.39 3.13 9.48
CA THR A 263 1.48 3.88 8.83
C THR A 263 1.16 5.34 8.58
N SER A 264 -0.11 5.75 8.71
CA SER A 264 -0.48 7.16 8.58
C SER A 264 0.24 7.98 9.68
N PRO A 265 1.17 8.90 9.34
CA PRO A 265 1.87 9.68 10.34
C PRO A 265 0.85 10.45 11.18
N SER A 266 0.96 10.31 12.50
CA SER A 266 0.13 11.05 13.44
C SER A 266 0.12 12.54 13.07
N PRO A 267 -1.00 13.28 13.25
CA PRO A 267 -1.02 14.72 13.05
C PRO A 267 0.08 15.48 13.82
N ARG A 268 0.64 14.88 14.88
CA ARG A 268 1.77 15.42 15.66
C ARG A 268 3.10 15.29 14.93
N ASP A 269 3.29 14.30 14.07
CA ASP A 269 4.55 14.07 13.36
C ASP A 269 4.70 15.01 12.16
N ARG A 270 3.58 15.41 11.55
CA ARG A 270 3.55 16.43 10.47
C ARG A 270 3.91 17.84 10.96
N GLN A 271 3.80 18.14 12.26
CA GLN A 271 4.18 19.44 12.82
C GLN A 271 5.68 19.57 13.11
N LYS A 272 6.43 18.47 13.18
CA LYS A 272 7.88 18.48 13.44
C LYS A 272 8.75 18.61 12.19
N SER A 273 8.16 18.48 10.99
CA SER A 273 8.88 18.57 9.71
C SER A 273 8.68 19.91 8.98
N ARG A 274 8.29 20.97 9.72
CA ARG A 274 8.24 22.34 9.22
C ARG A 274 9.20 23.24 9.94
#